data_5c3fe6d4c93f20cc017de49a64328c51
#
_entry.id   5c3fe6d4c93f20cc017de49a64328c51
#
_cell.length_a   1.000
_cell.length_b   1.000
_cell.length_c   1.000
_cell.angle_alpha   90.00
_cell.angle_beta   90.00
_cell.angle_gamma   90.00
#
_symmetry.space_group_name_H-M   'P 1'
#
loop_
_entity.id
_entity.type
_entity.pdbx_description
1 polymer ?
#
loop_
_entity_poly.entity_id
_entity_poly.type
_entity_poly.pdbx_seq_one_letter_code
_entity_poly.pdbx_strand_id
1 'polypeptide(L)'
;MSNANLQLDTAGNLRHFLTIEGLGRELLTRILDTAESFTGVTDRSVKKVPLLRGKVIANLFFETSTRTRTTFELAAKRLSADVLNLNISTSATAKGE
;
A
#
# COMPACT_ATOMS: atom_id res chain seq x y z
N MET A 1 -4.42 -26.53 -9.10
CA MET A 1 -4.38 -26.09 -8.74
C MET A 1 -3.98 -25.42 -8.53
N SER A 2 -3.62 -25.07 -8.49
CA SER A 2 -3.26 -24.48 -8.08
C SER A 2 -3.45 -23.63 -7.91
N ASN A 3 -3.74 -23.53 -8.27
CA ASN A 3 -3.88 -22.77 -7.92
C ASN A 3 -3.58 -21.99 -7.12
N ALA A 4 -2.98 -21.99 -7.02
CA ALA A 4 -2.59 -21.24 -5.86
C ALA A 4 -2.58 -19.77 -6.15
N ASN A 5 -3.52 -19.08 -5.60
CA ASN A 5 -3.55 -17.63 -5.67
C ASN A 5 -2.65 -17.10 -4.56
N LEU A 6 -1.45 -16.67 -4.92
CA LEU A 6 -0.47 -16.18 -3.95
C LEU A 6 -0.93 -14.94 -3.19
N GLN A 7 -1.97 -14.29 -3.68
CA GLN A 7 -2.50 -13.07 -3.06
C GLN A 7 -3.35 -13.35 -1.84
N LEU A 8 -3.83 -14.59 -1.69
CA LEU A 8 -4.73 -14.96 -0.61
C LEU A 8 -4.10 -15.99 0.32
N ASP A 9 -4.51 -15.98 1.57
CA ASP A 9 -4.10 -17.01 2.51
C ASP A 9 -5.08 -18.20 2.42
N THR A 10 -4.88 -19.21 3.26
CA THR A 10 -5.70 -20.42 3.22
C THR A 10 -7.15 -20.18 3.60
N ALA A 11 -7.40 -19.08 4.32
CA ALA A 11 -8.76 -18.71 4.73
C ALA A 11 -9.44 -17.79 3.70
N GLY A 12 -8.75 -17.44 2.61
CA GLY A 12 -9.30 -16.56 1.59
C GLY A 12 -9.11 -15.08 1.87
N ASN A 13 -8.36 -14.73 2.90
CA ASN A 13 -8.08 -13.33 3.22
C ASN A 13 -6.92 -12.81 2.38
N LEU A 14 -6.93 -11.50 2.13
CA LEU A 14 -5.89 -10.87 1.34
C LEU A 14 -4.56 -10.92 2.08
N ARG A 15 -3.55 -11.47 1.41
CA ARG A 15 -2.20 -11.53 1.92
C ARG A 15 -1.27 -10.58 1.18
N HIS A 16 -1.41 -10.55 -0.15
CA HIS A 16 -0.65 -9.66 -1.02
C HIS A 16 -1.59 -9.12 -2.08
N PHE A 17 -1.42 -7.88 -2.47
CA PHE A 17 -2.21 -7.29 -3.54
C PHE A 17 -1.26 -7.04 -4.73
N LEU A 18 -1.20 -7.99 -5.64
CA LEU A 18 -0.27 -7.94 -6.77
C LEU A 18 -0.95 -7.58 -8.07
N THR A 19 -2.20 -7.96 -8.22
CA THR A 19 -2.98 -7.69 -9.42
C THR A 19 -4.46 -7.80 -9.06
N ILE A 20 -5.30 -7.15 -9.84
CA ILE A 20 -6.74 -7.25 -9.65
C ILE A 20 -7.24 -8.63 -10.04
N GLU A 21 -6.63 -9.21 -11.07
CA GLU A 21 -7.00 -10.56 -11.50
C GLU A 21 -6.76 -11.55 -10.36
N GLY A 22 -7.72 -12.40 -10.12
CA GLY A 22 -7.64 -13.39 -9.05
C GLY A 22 -8.22 -12.94 -7.73
N LEU A 23 -8.61 -11.66 -7.61
CA LEU A 23 -9.31 -11.17 -6.43
C LEU A 23 -10.80 -11.12 -6.73
N GLY A 24 -11.62 -11.68 -5.87
CA GLY A 24 -13.05 -11.70 -6.06
C GLY A 24 -13.66 -10.32 -5.91
N ARG A 25 -14.84 -10.14 -6.48
CA ARG A 25 -15.57 -8.89 -6.42
C ARG A 25 -15.80 -8.44 -4.98
N GLU A 26 -16.13 -9.38 -4.12
CA GLU A 26 -16.42 -9.10 -2.72
C GLU A 26 -15.21 -8.49 -2.01
N LEU A 27 -14.03 -9.07 -2.24
CA LEU A 27 -12.81 -8.57 -1.64
C LEU A 27 -12.46 -7.19 -2.17
N LEU A 28 -12.57 -6.99 -3.49
CA LEU A 28 -12.30 -5.69 -4.08
C LEU A 28 -13.26 -4.62 -3.57
N THR A 29 -14.53 -4.97 -3.40
CA THR A 29 -15.52 -4.05 -2.85
C THR A 29 -15.15 -3.66 -1.43
N ARG A 30 -14.71 -4.62 -0.62
CA ARG A 30 -14.28 -4.32 0.75
C ARG A 30 -13.10 -3.36 0.78
N ILE A 31 -12.14 -3.54 -0.13
CA ILE A 31 -11.00 -2.62 -0.21
C ILE A 31 -11.47 -1.22 -0.52
N LEU A 32 -12.38 -1.07 -1.49
CA LEU A 32 -12.89 0.25 -1.87
C LEU A 32 -13.73 0.88 -0.75
N ASP A 33 -14.53 0.08 -0.06
CA ASP A 33 -15.34 0.57 1.05
C ASP A 33 -14.43 1.04 2.20
N THR A 34 -13.37 0.30 2.46
CA THR A 34 -12.41 0.69 3.47
C THR A 34 -11.71 2.00 3.10
N ALA A 35 -11.34 2.13 1.83
CA ALA A 35 -10.73 3.37 1.35
C ALA A 35 -11.66 4.55 1.54
N GLU A 36 -12.94 4.36 1.24
CA GLU A 36 -13.93 5.42 1.39
C GLU A 36 -14.06 5.84 2.85
N SER A 37 -13.95 4.89 3.77
CA SER A 37 -14.06 5.19 5.20
C SER A 37 -12.93 6.09 5.68
N PHE A 38 -11.81 6.15 4.97
CA PHE A 38 -10.68 6.99 5.35
C PHE A 38 -10.79 8.42 4.84
N THR A 39 -11.77 8.73 4.01
CA THR A 39 -11.92 10.10 3.49
C THR A 39 -12.14 11.09 4.63
N GLY A 40 -12.81 10.68 5.70
CA GLY A 40 -13.04 11.53 6.85
C GLY A 40 -11.76 11.88 7.63
N VAL A 41 -10.69 11.11 7.46
CA VAL A 41 -9.44 11.38 8.17
C VAL A 41 -8.83 12.70 7.71
N THR A 42 -8.95 13.01 6.42
CA THR A 42 -8.40 14.27 5.90
C THR A 42 -9.21 15.49 6.29
N ASP A 43 -10.45 15.28 6.70
CA ASP A 43 -11.35 16.38 7.08
C ASP A 43 -11.36 16.64 8.59
N ARG A 44 -10.65 15.83 9.36
CA ARG A 44 -10.60 15.99 10.81
C ARG A 44 -9.56 17.01 11.19
N SER A 45 -9.75 17.63 12.36
CA SER A 45 -8.75 18.52 12.93
C SER A 45 -7.46 17.74 13.26
N VAL A 46 -7.60 16.51 13.71
CA VAL A 46 -6.47 15.60 13.90
C VAL A 46 -6.44 14.69 12.68
N LYS A 47 -5.39 14.81 11.88
CA LYS A 47 -5.32 14.13 10.59
C LYS A 47 -4.47 12.87 10.63
N LYS A 48 -4.39 12.24 11.79
CA LYS A 48 -3.70 10.97 11.97
C LYS A 48 -4.54 10.01 12.77
N VAL A 49 -4.43 8.73 12.42
CA VAL A 49 -5.05 7.65 13.20
C VAL A 49 -3.98 6.58 13.40
N PRO A 50 -4.01 5.84 14.53
CA PRO A 50 -2.93 4.91 14.89
C PRO A 50 -3.08 3.50 14.33
N LEU A 51 -3.70 3.34 13.17
CA LEU A 51 -4.00 2.02 12.63
C LEU A 51 -2.76 1.22 12.26
N LEU A 52 -1.71 1.88 11.78
CA LEU A 52 -0.48 1.22 11.38
C LEU A 52 0.70 1.55 12.29
N ARG A 53 0.40 1.94 13.53
CA ARG A 53 1.46 2.20 14.50
C ARG A 53 2.30 0.94 14.70
N GLY A 54 3.61 1.10 14.66
CA GLY A 54 4.53 -0.03 14.80
C GLY A 54 4.81 -0.77 13.49
N LYS A 55 4.16 -0.37 12.40
CA LYS A 55 4.39 -0.96 11.10
C LYS A 55 5.35 -0.09 10.30
N VAL A 56 6.13 -0.74 9.44
CA VAL A 56 7.01 -0.04 8.50
C VAL A 56 6.47 -0.24 7.10
N ILE A 57 6.28 0.86 6.39
CA ILE A 57 5.83 0.84 5.00
C ILE A 57 7.04 1.19 4.14
N ALA A 58 7.44 0.28 3.26
CA ALA A 58 8.51 0.54 2.31
C ALA A 58 7.90 0.83 0.95
N ASN A 59 8.13 2.05 0.45
CA ASN A 59 7.68 2.44 -0.88
C ASN A 59 8.84 2.29 -1.85
N LEU A 60 8.72 1.32 -2.76
CA LEU A 60 9.77 1.02 -3.73
C LEU A 60 9.37 1.64 -5.06
N PHE A 61 10.13 2.63 -5.50
CA PHE A 61 9.84 3.34 -6.73
C PHE A 61 10.91 3.07 -7.76
N PHE A 62 10.47 2.65 -8.94
CA PHE A 62 11.37 2.39 -10.08
C PHE A 62 11.37 3.56 -11.06
N GLU A 63 10.59 4.57 -10.79
CA GLU A 63 10.50 5.78 -11.61
C GLU A 63 10.49 7.00 -10.70
N THR A 64 10.86 8.14 -11.27
CA THR A 64 10.86 9.40 -10.53
C THR A 64 9.47 10.03 -10.58
N SER A 65 8.54 9.48 -9.82
CA SER A 65 7.19 10.02 -9.72
C SER A 65 7.02 10.68 -8.36
N THR A 66 7.27 11.97 -8.30
CA THR A 66 7.17 12.73 -7.05
C THR A 66 5.75 12.72 -6.50
N ARG A 67 4.77 12.89 -7.39
CA ARG A 67 3.37 12.93 -6.98
C ARG A 67 2.93 11.62 -6.32
N THR A 68 3.18 10.52 -6.99
CA THR A 68 2.79 9.20 -6.48
C THR A 68 3.51 8.88 -5.19
N ARG A 69 4.83 9.13 -5.15
CA ARG A 69 5.62 8.88 -3.95
C ARG A 69 5.10 9.67 -2.76
N THR A 70 4.81 10.96 -2.98
CA THR A 70 4.32 11.83 -1.92
C THR A 70 2.95 11.36 -1.41
N THR A 71 2.09 10.93 -2.31
CA THR A 71 0.77 10.43 -1.93
C THR A 71 0.86 9.21 -1.03
N PHE A 72 1.68 8.22 -1.42
CA PHE A 72 1.83 7.01 -0.62
C PHE A 72 2.52 7.30 0.71
N GLU A 73 3.52 8.17 0.69
CA GLU A 73 4.22 8.55 1.92
C GLU A 73 3.26 9.21 2.91
N LEU A 74 2.47 10.17 2.43
CA LEU A 74 1.54 10.87 3.29
C LEU A 74 0.46 9.95 3.84
N ALA A 75 -0.06 9.05 3.00
CA ALA A 75 -1.07 8.09 3.44
C ALA A 75 -0.54 7.21 4.57
N ALA A 76 0.67 6.69 4.41
CA ALA A 76 1.27 5.85 5.44
C ALA A 76 1.49 6.62 6.75
N LYS A 77 1.96 7.85 6.66
CA LYS A 77 2.19 8.68 7.84
C LYS A 77 0.89 9.03 8.56
N ARG A 78 -0.18 9.26 7.82
CA ARG A 78 -1.47 9.55 8.44
C ARG A 78 -2.07 8.35 9.17
N LEU A 79 -1.61 7.15 8.83
CA LEU A 79 -2.00 5.94 9.54
C LEU A 79 -0.98 5.58 10.62
N SER A 80 -0.02 6.46 10.88
CA SER A 80 0.99 6.35 11.93
C SER A 80 2.04 5.27 11.66
N ALA A 81 2.26 4.92 10.41
CA ALA A 81 3.33 4.00 10.04
C ALA A 81 4.65 4.75 9.92
N ASP A 82 5.75 4.02 10.08
CA ASP A 82 7.06 4.51 9.70
C ASP A 82 7.24 4.27 8.21
N VAL A 83 7.92 5.17 7.51
CA VAL A 83 7.99 5.12 6.05
C VAL A 83 9.44 5.09 5.59
N LEU A 84 9.72 4.17 4.67
CA LEU A 84 10.98 4.13 3.93
C LEU A 84 10.65 4.34 2.46
N ASN A 85 11.27 5.35 1.85
CA ASN A 85 11.14 5.58 0.41
C ASN A 85 12.44 5.19 -0.26
N LEU A 86 12.36 4.24 -1.19
CA LEU A 86 13.54 3.74 -1.90
C LEU A 86 13.37 3.97 -3.39
N ASN A 87 14.37 4.58 -4.00
CA ASN A 87 14.42 4.74 -5.44
C ASN A 87 15.31 3.65 -6.03
N ILE A 88 14.72 2.52 -6.34
CA ILE A 88 15.44 1.33 -6.77
C ILE A 88 16.08 1.53 -8.15
N SER A 89 15.33 2.13 -9.05
CA SER A 89 15.77 2.32 -10.42
C SER A 89 17.11 3.07 -10.50
N THR A 90 17.17 4.22 -9.85
CA THR A 90 18.38 5.04 -9.85
C THR A 90 19.55 4.31 -9.21
N SER A 91 19.30 3.70 -8.06
CA SER A 91 20.33 3.02 -7.31
C SER A 91 20.90 1.83 -8.07
N ALA A 92 20.04 0.98 -8.61
CA ALA A 92 20.46 -0.20 -9.35
C ALA A 92 21.18 0.18 -10.64
N THR A 93 20.67 1.15 -11.36
CA THR A 93 21.28 1.59 -12.62
C THR A 93 22.66 2.19 -12.38
N ALA A 94 22.81 3.00 -11.34
CA ALA A 94 24.08 3.63 -11.01
C ALA A 94 25.16 2.61 -10.68
N LYS A 95 24.75 1.45 -10.16
CA LYS A 95 25.68 0.37 -9.82
C LYS A 95 25.90 -0.62 -10.96
N GLY A 96 25.23 -0.39 -12.10
CA GLY A 96 25.35 -1.29 -13.24
C GLY A 96 24.62 -2.62 -13.07
N GLU A 97 23.64 -2.65 -12.25
CA GLU A 97 22.89 -3.88 -11.97
C GLU A 97 21.60 -3.99 -12.77
#